data_9f74f7cbc7071f78e966eca55bc93ffd
#
_entry.id   9f74f7cbc7071f78e966eca55bc93ffd
#
_cell.length_a   1.000
_cell.length_b   1.000
_cell.length_c   1.000
_cell.angle_alpha   90.00
_cell.angle_beta   90.00
_cell.angle_gamma   90.00
#
_symmetry.space_group_name_H-M   'P 1'
#
loop_
_entity.id
_entity.type
_entity.pdbx_description
1 polymer ?
#
loop_
_entity_poly.entity_id
_entity_poly.type
_entity_poly.pdbx_seq_one_letter_code
_entity_poly.pdbx_strand_id
1 'polypeptide(L)'
;KNGAVCGARVDGEDISCKAIISNAMPHAVYGNLIDDADVPSWERKKANARRLAVSGFVVYLGLDATAEELGIEDYSVFISHTGDSAADFKKLSSLEENDLSIFNCLNIVVPECSPKGTSIVYGTSLYQPEAWNGVSAHNYAHVKEEVAARFIADYEKTTGISLAGHIEEIETAAPPTFA
;
A
#
# COMPACT_ATOMS: atom_id res chain seq x y z
N LYS A 1 1.83 -32.64 11.47
CA LYS A 1 1.77 -33.98 12.13
C LYS A 1 2.62 -33.93 13.39
N ASN A 2 2.09 -34.40 14.52
CA ASN A 2 2.79 -34.41 15.81
C ASN A 2 3.30 -33.03 16.26
N GLY A 3 2.53 -31.96 16.04
CA GLY A 3 2.89 -30.60 16.40
C GLY A 3 3.96 -29.95 15.51
N ALA A 4 4.31 -30.57 14.39
CA ALA A 4 5.26 -30.02 13.43
C ALA A 4 4.63 -29.87 12.05
N VAL A 5 5.00 -28.80 11.35
CA VAL A 5 4.66 -28.60 9.96
C VAL A 5 5.40 -29.63 9.10
N CYS A 6 4.70 -30.30 8.20
CA CYS A 6 5.28 -31.30 7.29
C CYS A 6 4.90 -31.06 5.83
N GLY A 7 4.05 -30.07 5.56
CA GLY A 7 3.59 -29.73 4.23
C GLY A 7 2.43 -28.78 4.22
N ALA A 8 1.95 -28.43 3.05
CA ALA A 8 0.75 -27.67 2.80
C ALA A 8 -0.11 -28.36 1.76
N ARG A 9 -1.43 -28.15 1.80
CA ARG A 9 -2.35 -28.57 0.75
C ARG A 9 -2.70 -27.39 -0.12
N VAL A 10 -2.43 -27.52 -1.41
CA VAL A 10 -2.73 -26.50 -2.43
C VAL A 10 -3.53 -27.16 -3.55
N ASP A 11 -4.72 -26.62 -3.82
CA ASP A 11 -5.63 -27.14 -4.85
C ASP A 11 -5.93 -28.66 -4.74
N GLY A 12 -5.97 -29.15 -3.48
CA GLY A 12 -6.24 -30.56 -3.18
C GLY A 12 -4.99 -31.46 -3.19
N GLU A 13 -3.83 -30.97 -3.60
CA GLU A 13 -2.57 -31.70 -3.59
C GLU A 13 -1.72 -31.43 -2.36
N ASP A 14 -1.15 -32.47 -1.78
CA ASP A 14 -0.28 -32.37 -0.60
C ASP A 14 1.18 -32.14 -1.05
N ILE A 15 1.71 -30.95 -0.72
CA ILE A 15 3.09 -30.57 -0.97
C ILE A 15 3.89 -30.74 0.31
N SER A 16 4.84 -31.67 0.31
CA SER A 16 5.71 -31.91 1.46
C SER A 16 6.78 -30.82 1.60
N CYS A 17 6.95 -30.28 2.81
CA CYS A 17 8.01 -29.32 3.11
C CYS A 17 8.45 -29.42 4.58
N LYS A 18 9.64 -28.92 4.88
CA LYS A 18 10.22 -28.91 6.23
C LYS A 18 9.80 -27.68 7.05
N ALA A 19 9.44 -26.60 6.36
CA ALA A 19 9.01 -25.34 6.95
C ALA A 19 8.14 -24.58 5.95
N ILE A 20 7.29 -23.66 6.46
CA ILE A 20 6.49 -22.74 5.68
C ILE A 20 6.79 -21.33 6.14
N ILE A 21 7.10 -20.45 5.19
CA ILE A 21 7.19 -19.01 5.43
C ILE A 21 5.88 -18.40 4.89
N SER A 22 5.14 -17.72 5.77
CA SER A 22 3.87 -17.07 5.42
C SER A 22 3.98 -15.56 5.64
N ASN A 23 3.59 -14.78 4.63
CA ASN A 23 3.37 -13.34 4.74
C ASN A 23 1.87 -12.97 4.88
N ALA A 24 1.00 -13.99 4.99
CA ALA A 24 -0.40 -13.77 5.26
C ALA A 24 -0.61 -13.26 6.70
N MET A 25 -1.74 -12.57 6.92
CA MET A 25 -2.08 -12.09 8.25
C MET A 25 -2.14 -13.24 9.27
N PRO A 26 -1.63 -13.06 10.49
CA PRO A 26 -1.67 -14.11 11.52
C PRO A 26 -3.07 -14.67 11.78
N HIS A 27 -4.11 -13.85 11.67
CA HIS A 27 -5.51 -14.30 11.79
C HIS A 27 -5.89 -15.31 10.71
N ALA A 28 -5.47 -15.08 9.46
CA ALA A 28 -5.68 -16.02 8.37
C ALA A 28 -4.90 -17.32 8.57
N VAL A 29 -3.65 -17.22 9.00
CA VAL A 29 -2.79 -18.39 9.25
C VAL A 29 -3.39 -19.25 10.37
N TYR A 30 -3.67 -18.67 11.52
CA TYR A 30 -4.13 -19.42 12.71
C TYR A 30 -5.64 -19.69 12.71
N GLY A 31 -6.41 -19.01 11.87
CA GLY A 31 -7.85 -19.21 11.80
C GLY A 31 -8.30 -20.09 10.63
N ASN A 32 -7.52 -20.10 9.52
CA ASN A 32 -7.97 -20.74 8.30
C ASN A 32 -7.00 -21.78 7.72
N LEU A 33 -5.69 -21.62 7.98
CA LEU A 33 -4.68 -22.48 7.33
C LEU A 33 -4.15 -23.60 8.22
N ILE A 34 -4.35 -23.54 9.53
CA ILE A 34 -3.92 -24.55 10.49
C ILE A 34 -5.17 -25.04 11.24
N ASP A 35 -5.29 -26.35 11.38
CA ASP A 35 -6.39 -26.94 12.13
C ASP A 35 -6.42 -26.42 13.58
N ASP A 36 -7.62 -26.13 14.06
CA ASP A 36 -7.84 -25.57 15.40
C ASP A 36 -7.17 -26.35 16.52
N ALA A 37 -7.14 -27.67 16.41
CA ALA A 37 -6.50 -28.55 17.40
C ALA A 37 -4.98 -28.41 17.44
N ASP A 38 -4.35 -27.97 16.34
CA ASP A 38 -2.90 -27.81 16.22
C ASP A 38 -2.42 -26.39 16.55
N VAL A 39 -3.34 -25.42 16.75
CA VAL A 39 -2.99 -24.05 17.16
C VAL A 39 -3.03 -23.90 18.67
N PRO A 40 -1.90 -23.66 19.35
CA PRO A 40 -1.89 -23.39 20.78
C PRO A 40 -2.78 -22.20 21.14
N SER A 41 -3.61 -22.33 22.18
CA SER A 41 -4.58 -21.31 22.58
C SER A 41 -3.95 -19.93 22.86
N TRP A 42 -2.70 -19.91 23.33
CA TRP A 42 -1.98 -18.68 23.60
C TRP A 42 -1.55 -17.95 22.32
N GLU A 43 -1.18 -18.69 21.25
CA GLU A 43 -0.89 -18.07 19.94
C GLU A 43 -2.14 -17.45 19.33
N ARG A 44 -3.28 -18.11 19.42
CA ARG A 44 -4.56 -17.56 18.98
C ARG A 44 -4.95 -16.30 19.75
N LYS A 45 -4.81 -16.32 21.09
CA LYS A 45 -5.03 -15.14 21.94
C LYS A 45 -4.12 -13.98 21.54
N LYS A 46 -2.84 -14.27 21.28
CA LYS A 46 -1.84 -13.29 20.87
C LYS A 46 -2.16 -12.71 19.47
N ALA A 47 -2.57 -13.54 18.53
CA ALA A 47 -3.00 -13.09 17.20
C ALA A 47 -4.23 -12.16 17.31
N ASN A 48 -5.25 -12.56 18.08
CA ASN A 48 -6.49 -11.80 18.24
C ASN A 48 -6.31 -10.50 19.06
N ALA A 49 -5.28 -10.40 19.86
CA ALA A 49 -4.96 -9.19 20.63
C ALA A 49 -4.18 -8.14 19.81
N ARG A 50 -3.74 -8.48 18.61
CA ARG A 50 -3.01 -7.53 17.75
C ARG A 50 -3.97 -6.47 17.20
N ARG A 51 -3.54 -5.22 17.29
CA ARG A 51 -4.16 -4.14 16.54
C ARG A 51 -3.55 -4.10 15.15
N LEU A 52 -4.38 -3.83 14.15
CA LEU A 52 -3.90 -3.50 12.81
C LEU A 52 -3.11 -2.19 12.91
N ALA A 53 -1.95 -2.16 12.27
CA ALA A 53 -1.13 -0.96 12.16
C ALA A 53 -1.69 -0.03 11.06
N VAL A 54 -0.87 0.87 10.57
CA VAL A 54 -1.19 1.71 9.41
C VAL A 54 -1.44 0.86 8.17
N SER A 55 -2.32 1.33 7.31
CA SER A 55 -2.58 0.78 5.98
C SER A 55 -2.18 1.79 4.92
N GLY A 56 -2.13 1.37 3.65
CA GLY A 56 -1.74 2.24 2.54
C GLY A 56 -2.92 2.94 1.87
N PHE A 57 -2.66 4.14 1.40
CA PHE A 57 -3.34 4.73 0.26
C PHE A 57 -2.35 4.77 -0.89
N VAL A 58 -2.74 4.29 -2.06
CA VAL A 58 -1.87 4.28 -3.23
C VAL A 58 -2.62 4.89 -4.40
N VAL A 59 -1.94 5.77 -5.12
CA VAL A 59 -2.36 6.25 -6.43
C VAL A 59 -1.37 5.72 -7.47
N TYR A 60 -1.88 5.08 -8.50
CA TYR A 60 -1.12 4.59 -9.65
C TYR A 60 -1.43 5.46 -10.84
N LEU A 61 -0.40 5.93 -11.54
CA LEU A 61 -0.48 6.82 -12.68
C LEU A 61 0.20 6.17 -13.88
N GLY A 62 -0.54 6.03 -14.98
CA GLY A 62 -0.01 5.79 -16.31
C GLY A 62 0.15 7.14 -17.01
N LEU A 63 1.37 7.48 -17.43
CA LEU A 63 1.72 8.76 -18.01
C LEU A 63 2.06 8.61 -19.50
N ASP A 64 1.64 9.56 -20.33
CA ASP A 64 1.90 9.63 -21.78
C ASP A 64 3.28 10.21 -22.14
N ALA A 65 4.16 10.30 -21.15
CA ALA A 65 5.53 10.79 -21.31
C ALA A 65 6.52 9.88 -20.59
N THR A 66 7.75 9.88 -21.07
CA THR A 66 8.85 9.14 -20.41
C THR A 66 9.31 9.86 -19.14
N ALA A 67 9.96 9.14 -18.22
CA ALA A 67 10.56 9.73 -17.04
C ALA A 67 11.56 10.85 -17.39
N GLU A 68 12.34 10.67 -18.48
CA GLU A 68 13.31 11.68 -18.96
C GLU A 68 12.61 12.94 -19.44
N GLU A 69 11.52 12.84 -20.26
CA GLU A 69 10.76 13.99 -20.74
C GLU A 69 10.09 14.76 -19.60
N LEU A 70 9.69 14.07 -18.53
CA LEU A 70 9.12 14.67 -17.33
C LEU A 70 10.19 15.26 -16.38
N GLY A 71 11.47 14.95 -16.60
CA GLY A 71 12.56 15.35 -15.70
C GLY A 71 12.60 14.55 -14.38
N ILE A 72 12.05 13.32 -14.38
CA ILE A 72 12.13 12.43 -13.22
C ILE A 72 13.46 11.70 -13.28
N GLU A 73 14.36 12.01 -12.36
CA GLU A 73 15.70 11.42 -12.28
C GLU A 73 15.80 10.33 -11.20
N ASP A 74 15.02 10.47 -10.12
CA ASP A 74 15.06 9.57 -8.98
C ASP A 74 13.96 8.51 -9.03
N TYR A 75 14.31 7.28 -8.63
CA TYR A 75 13.33 6.22 -8.45
C TYR A 75 12.31 6.53 -7.37
N SER A 76 12.76 7.10 -6.24
CA SER A 76 11.90 7.37 -5.08
C SER A 76 12.09 8.80 -4.56
N VAL A 77 10.99 9.49 -4.38
CA VAL A 77 10.92 10.80 -3.72
C VAL A 77 10.05 10.68 -2.46
N PHE A 78 10.65 10.95 -1.30
CA PHE A 78 9.95 11.01 -0.02
C PHE A 78 9.60 12.45 0.30
N ILE A 79 8.31 12.72 0.54
CA ILE A 79 7.81 14.05 0.87
C ILE A 79 7.32 14.06 2.31
N SER A 80 7.89 14.93 3.12
CA SER A 80 7.49 15.25 4.48
C SER A 80 7.72 16.72 4.72
N HIS A 81 6.71 17.40 5.24
CA HIS A 81 6.76 18.85 5.49
C HIS A 81 7.18 19.19 6.92
N THR A 82 7.47 18.19 7.74
CA THR A 82 7.96 18.37 9.10
C THR A 82 9.23 17.54 9.34
N GLY A 83 10.03 17.93 10.32
CA GLY A 83 11.13 17.11 10.86
C GLY A 83 10.71 16.33 12.11
N ASP A 84 9.42 16.37 12.49
CA ASP A 84 8.88 15.73 13.70
C ASP A 84 8.06 14.49 13.33
N SER A 85 8.67 13.33 13.43
CA SER A 85 8.01 12.04 13.14
C SER A 85 6.81 11.73 14.06
N ALA A 86 6.78 12.30 15.27
CA ALA A 86 5.63 12.11 16.16
C ALA A 86 4.43 12.97 15.72
N ALA A 87 4.68 14.17 15.19
CA ALA A 87 3.66 15.00 14.58
C ALA A 87 3.13 14.36 13.29
N ASP A 88 4.02 13.88 12.42
CA ASP A 88 3.65 13.17 11.19
C ASP A 88 2.79 11.93 11.48
N PHE A 89 3.16 11.14 12.49
CA PHE A 89 2.38 9.96 12.87
C PHE A 89 0.94 10.30 13.31
N LYS A 90 0.74 11.45 13.93
CA LYS A 90 -0.62 11.91 14.31
C LYS A 90 -1.46 12.28 13.08
N LYS A 91 -0.85 12.89 12.07
CA LYS A 91 -1.53 13.26 10.83
C LYS A 91 -2.07 12.04 10.07
N LEU A 92 -1.50 10.85 10.25
CA LEU A 92 -1.98 9.62 9.61
C LEU A 92 -3.43 9.23 9.99
N SER A 93 -4.00 9.81 11.03
CA SER A 93 -5.40 9.62 11.43
C SER A 93 -6.38 10.60 10.77
N SER A 94 -5.89 11.55 9.97
CA SER A 94 -6.69 12.56 9.27
C SER A 94 -6.55 12.42 7.76
N LEU A 95 -7.66 12.49 7.04
CA LEU A 95 -7.65 12.52 5.57
C LEU A 95 -7.12 13.84 5.03
N GLU A 96 -7.38 14.95 5.74
CA GLU A 96 -7.02 16.29 5.29
C GLU A 96 -5.60 16.69 5.70
N GLU A 97 -5.16 16.29 6.90
CA GLU A 97 -3.89 16.75 7.47
C GLU A 97 -2.68 15.92 7.04
N ASN A 98 -2.92 14.68 6.56
CA ASN A 98 -1.84 13.80 6.11
C ASN A 98 -1.21 14.32 4.82
N ASP A 99 0.03 14.77 4.94
CA ASP A 99 0.87 15.33 3.88
C ASP A 99 2.18 14.52 3.68
N LEU A 100 2.23 13.31 4.25
CA LEU A 100 3.36 12.40 4.09
C LEU A 100 3.13 11.48 2.89
N SER A 101 4.04 11.51 1.93
CA SER A 101 3.93 10.64 0.75
C SER A 101 5.29 10.17 0.23
N ILE A 102 5.25 9.09 -0.54
CA ILE A 102 6.40 8.54 -1.25
C ILE A 102 5.96 8.32 -2.69
N PHE A 103 6.65 8.94 -3.64
CA PHE A 103 6.42 8.70 -5.05
C PHE A 103 7.56 7.89 -5.65
N ASN A 104 7.20 6.92 -6.49
CA ASN A 104 8.15 6.05 -7.15
C ASN A 104 7.89 6.05 -8.66
N CYS A 105 8.94 6.18 -9.48
CA CYS A 105 8.89 5.99 -10.92
C CYS A 105 9.52 4.65 -11.28
N LEU A 106 8.70 3.69 -11.72
CA LEU A 106 9.19 2.34 -12.03
C LEU A 106 10.16 2.31 -13.19
N ASN A 107 9.99 3.17 -14.20
CA ASN A 107 10.81 3.18 -15.40
C ASN A 107 12.27 3.58 -15.16
N ILE A 108 12.59 4.19 -14.02
CA ILE A 108 13.99 4.48 -13.63
C ILE A 108 14.78 3.19 -13.39
N VAL A 109 14.15 2.13 -12.86
CA VAL A 109 14.82 0.86 -12.54
C VAL A 109 14.44 -0.28 -13.48
N VAL A 110 13.27 -0.19 -14.13
CA VAL A 110 12.76 -1.16 -15.10
C VAL A 110 12.20 -0.39 -16.30
N PRO A 111 13.06 0.08 -17.23
CA PRO A 111 12.65 0.93 -18.35
C PRO A 111 11.53 0.34 -19.24
N GLU A 112 11.46 -0.98 -19.31
CA GLU A 112 10.51 -1.75 -20.11
C GLU A 112 9.20 -2.08 -19.38
N CYS A 113 8.95 -1.57 -18.19
CA CYS A 113 7.74 -1.89 -17.41
C CYS A 113 6.45 -1.26 -17.97
N SER A 114 6.58 -0.33 -18.90
CA SER A 114 5.46 0.31 -19.59
C SER A 114 5.69 0.36 -21.11
N PRO A 115 4.66 0.65 -21.93
CA PRO A 115 4.80 0.88 -23.36
C PRO A 115 5.82 1.98 -23.67
N LYS A 116 6.46 1.88 -24.85
CA LYS A 116 7.45 2.87 -25.28
C LYS A 116 6.83 4.27 -25.37
N GLY A 117 7.50 5.25 -24.79
CA GLY A 117 7.04 6.65 -24.75
C GLY A 117 6.15 6.96 -23.55
N THR A 118 5.99 6.01 -22.62
CA THR A 118 5.16 6.17 -21.43
C THR A 118 5.97 5.92 -20.15
N SER A 119 5.40 6.25 -19.00
CA SER A 119 5.97 5.88 -17.71
C SER A 119 4.89 5.54 -16.67
N ILE A 120 5.31 4.81 -15.64
CA ILE A 120 4.47 4.46 -14.48
C ILE A 120 5.04 5.13 -13.24
N VAL A 121 4.21 5.97 -12.64
CA VAL A 121 4.49 6.58 -11.34
C VAL A 121 3.43 6.13 -10.35
N TYR A 122 3.81 5.78 -9.13
CA TYR A 122 2.85 5.55 -8.07
C TYR A 122 3.23 6.29 -6.80
N GLY A 123 2.23 6.94 -6.20
CA GLY A 123 2.33 7.62 -4.92
C GLY A 123 1.71 6.79 -3.81
N THR A 124 2.43 6.63 -2.70
CA THR A 124 1.95 5.90 -1.53
C THR A 124 1.95 6.82 -0.32
N SER A 125 0.89 6.76 0.46
CA SER A 125 0.83 7.35 1.80
C SER A 125 0.29 6.33 2.80
N LEU A 126 0.60 6.53 4.07
CA LEU A 126 0.13 5.68 5.15
C LEU A 126 -1.04 6.34 5.87
N TYR A 127 -2.02 5.54 6.29
CA TYR A 127 -3.13 5.98 7.10
C TYR A 127 -3.39 5.03 8.25
N GLN A 128 -3.75 5.57 9.39
CA GLN A 128 -4.36 4.77 10.45
C GLN A 128 -5.77 4.36 10.00
N PRO A 129 -6.23 3.14 10.35
CA PRO A 129 -7.54 2.65 9.91
C PRO A 129 -8.69 3.61 10.21
N GLU A 130 -8.59 4.34 11.31
CA GLU A 130 -9.59 5.30 11.79
C GLU A 130 -9.84 6.44 10.81
N ALA A 131 -8.84 6.85 10.04
CA ALA A 131 -8.97 7.96 9.08
C ALA A 131 -10.07 7.72 8.04
N TRP A 132 -10.32 6.46 7.69
CA TRP A 132 -11.30 6.08 6.66
C TRP A 132 -12.65 5.61 7.21
N ASN A 133 -12.79 5.45 8.53
CA ASN A 133 -14.01 4.93 9.16
C ASN A 133 -15.26 5.78 8.92
N GLY A 134 -15.08 7.09 8.71
CA GLY A 134 -16.18 8.02 8.42
C GLY A 134 -16.59 8.09 6.96
N VAL A 135 -15.87 7.45 6.06
CA VAL A 135 -16.13 7.51 4.62
C VAL A 135 -17.22 6.50 4.26
N SER A 136 -18.38 7.00 3.82
CA SER A 136 -19.47 6.15 3.37
C SER A 136 -19.15 5.48 2.04
N ALA A 137 -19.76 4.32 1.76
CA ALA A 137 -19.62 3.64 0.47
C ALA A 137 -20.01 4.54 -0.72
N HIS A 138 -21.00 5.43 -0.51
CA HIS A 138 -21.44 6.38 -1.54
C HIS A 138 -20.35 7.40 -1.91
N ASN A 139 -19.61 7.89 -0.92
CA ASN A 139 -18.60 8.93 -1.12
C ASN A 139 -17.19 8.35 -1.33
N TYR A 140 -17.04 7.03 -1.26
CA TYR A 140 -15.72 6.40 -1.23
C TYR A 140 -14.86 6.70 -2.46
N ALA A 141 -15.45 6.63 -3.67
CA ALA A 141 -14.74 6.96 -4.91
C ALA A 141 -14.29 8.43 -4.92
N HIS A 142 -15.20 9.35 -4.61
CA HIS A 142 -14.91 10.78 -4.59
C HIS A 142 -13.82 11.15 -3.58
N VAL A 143 -13.87 10.61 -2.36
CA VAL A 143 -12.82 10.86 -1.34
C VAL A 143 -11.47 10.33 -1.80
N LYS A 144 -11.41 9.18 -2.48
CA LYS A 144 -10.15 8.68 -3.06
C LYS A 144 -9.58 9.62 -4.12
N GLU A 145 -10.44 10.16 -4.98
CA GLU A 145 -10.05 11.14 -6.01
C GLU A 145 -9.50 12.42 -5.38
N GLU A 146 -10.16 12.95 -4.35
CA GLU A 146 -9.68 14.15 -3.63
C GLU A 146 -8.31 13.92 -2.96
N VAL A 147 -8.13 12.77 -2.30
CA VAL A 147 -6.85 12.41 -1.67
C VAL A 147 -5.76 12.25 -2.74
N ALA A 148 -6.05 11.58 -3.86
CA ALA A 148 -5.09 11.42 -4.96
C ALA A 148 -4.69 12.76 -5.55
N ALA A 149 -5.65 13.63 -5.86
CA ALA A 149 -5.39 14.96 -6.43
C ALA A 149 -4.50 15.81 -5.51
N ARG A 150 -4.73 15.74 -4.19
CA ARG A 150 -3.90 16.45 -3.22
C ARG A 150 -2.46 15.94 -3.19
N PHE A 151 -2.23 14.63 -3.21
CA PHE A 151 -0.88 14.07 -3.23
C PHE A 151 -0.15 14.36 -4.53
N ILE A 152 -0.83 14.31 -5.67
CA ILE A 152 -0.25 14.70 -6.97
C ILE A 152 0.16 16.18 -6.94
N ALA A 153 -0.73 17.06 -6.49
CA ALA A 153 -0.44 18.50 -6.40
C ALA A 153 0.72 18.81 -5.44
N ASP A 154 0.82 18.08 -4.32
CA ASP A 154 1.93 18.23 -3.37
C ASP A 154 3.26 17.75 -3.95
N TYR A 155 3.25 16.64 -4.69
CA TYR A 155 4.42 16.17 -5.44
C TYR A 155 4.89 17.20 -6.45
N GLU A 156 3.99 17.70 -7.30
CA GLU A 156 4.30 18.71 -8.32
C GLU A 156 4.87 19.99 -7.71
N LYS A 157 4.24 20.45 -6.63
CA LYS A 157 4.71 21.65 -5.90
C LYS A 157 6.08 21.46 -5.28
N THR A 158 6.36 20.28 -4.73
CA THR A 158 7.60 19.99 -4.01
C THR A 158 8.77 19.75 -4.96
N THR A 159 8.53 19.05 -6.06
CA THR A 159 9.58 18.65 -7.01
C THR A 159 9.73 19.63 -8.17
N GLY A 160 8.70 20.38 -8.52
CA GLY A 160 8.61 21.17 -9.74
C GLY A 160 8.32 20.35 -10.99
N ILE A 161 8.08 19.03 -10.84
CA ILE A 161 7.77 18.12 -11.95
C ILE A 161 6.25 18.09 -12.14
N SER A 162 5.77 18.34 -13.35
CA SER A 162 4.34 18.28 -13.67
C SER A 162 3.94 16.87 -14.09
N LEU A 163 2.95 16.29 -13.43
CA LEU A 163 2.38 14.98 -13.73
C LEU A 163 0.95 15.10 -14.29
N ALA A 164 0.16 16.05 -13.76
CA ALA A 164 -1.28 16.14 -14.02
C ALA A 164 -1.62 16.30 -15.52
N GLY A 165 -0.78 17.00 -16.29
CA GLY A 165 -0.94 17.19 -17.72
C GLY A 165 -0.66 15.95 -18.58
N HIS A 166 -0.09 14.90 -17.97
CA HIS A 166 0.40 13.68 -18.63
C HIS A 166 -0.31 12.41 -18.17
N ILE A 167 -1.30 12.53 -17.29
CA ILE A 167 -2.04 11.37 -16.77
C ILE A 167 -3.04 10.88 -17.80
N GLU A 168 -2.80 9.68 -18.36
CA GLU A 168 -3.76 8.94 -19.19
C GLU A 168 -4.62 7.98 -18.39
N GLU A 169 -4.02 7.35 -17.36
CA GLU A 169 -4.68 6.36 -16.51
C GLU A 169 -4.39 6.66 -15.04
N ILE A 170 -5.42 6.57 -14.22
CA ILE A 170 -5.32 6.73 -12.77
C ILE A 170 -6.12 5.63 -12.05
N GLU A 171 -5.45 4.93 -11.16
CA GLU A 171 -6.07 3.96 -10.26
C GLU A 171 -5.72 4.28 -8.81
N THR A 172 -6.66 4.05 -7.91
CA THR A 172 -6.46 4.33 -6.49
C THR A 172 -6.88 3.15 -5.61
N ALA A 173 -6.05 2.85 -4.62
CA ALA A 173 -6.35 1.91 -3.55
C ALA A 173 -6.25 2.61 -2.19
N ALA A 174 -7.22 2.38 -1.32
CA ALA A 174 -7.27 2.95 0.02
C ALA A 174 -7.35 1.83 1.08
N PRO A 175 -7.18 2.09 2.38
CA PRO A 175 -7.22 1.07 3.41
C PRO A 175 -8.37 0.06 3.31
N PRO A 176 -9.62 0.43 2.97
CA PRO A 176 -10.69 -0.55 2.75
C PRO A 176 -10.47 -1.48 1.54
N THR A 177 -9.61 -1.11 0.58
CA THR A 177 -9.28 -1.97 -0.57
C THR A 177 -8.36 -3.12 -0.16
N PHE A 178 -7.57 -2.96 0.91
CA PHE A 178 -6.60 -3.93 1.41
C PHE A 178 -7.12 -4.74 2.61
N ALA A 179 -8.36 -4.51 3.03
CA ALA A 179 -8.98 -5.14 4.21
C ALA A 179 -9.49 -6.56 3.94
#